data_60f3907ec001500abcab81e767bb822f
#
_entry.id   60f3907ec001500abcab81e767bb822f
#
_cell.length_a   1.000
_cell.length_b   1.000
_cell.length_c   1.000
_cell.angle_alpha   90.00
_cell.angle_beta   90.00
_cell.angle_gamma   90.00
#
_symmetry.space_group_name_H-M   'P 1'
#
loop_
_entity.id
_entity.type
_entity.pdbx_description
1 polymer ?
#
loop_
_entity_poly.entity_id
_entity_poly.type
_entity_poly.pdbx_seq_one_letter_code
_entity_poly.pdbx_strand_id
1 'polypeptide(L)'
;MTVVDGDVREAAATLDAVAAGVDLSAPVCLLMGYLLHFFAPDAARDLVARYVAALAPGSYLVLSVGRGDSDAADKGFGSYSAGAARVYNHSVPEFASFFGPLELVPPGVVDAREWRPGWEQPLHLPPRDGQVIVGVARTG
;
A
#
# COMPACT_ATOMS: atom_id res chain seq x y z
N MET A 1 6.18 19.86 -6.46
CA MET A 1 6.49 18.45 -6.13
C MET A 1 7.98 18.38 -5.81
N THR A 2 8.32 17.83 -4.67
CA THR A 2 9.74 17.62 -4.26
C THR A 2 10.03 16.13 -4.33
N VAL A 3 11.19 15.77 -4.87
CA VAL A 3 11.68 14.39 -4.89
C VAL A 3 12.76 14.27 -3.82
N VAL A 4 12.66 13.22 -3.01
CA VAL A 4 13.63 12.87 -1.98
C VAL A 4 14.25 11.53 -2.39
N ASP A 5 15.57 11.46 -2.43
CA ASP A 5 16.30 10.22 -2.64
C ASP A 5 16.42 9.47 -1.30
N GLY A 6 16.15 8.16 -1.31
CA GLY A 6 16.19 7.36 -0.09
C GLY A 6 15.77 5.91 -0.30
N ASP A 7 16.05 5.09 0.70
CA ASP A 7 15.58 3.70 0.78
C ASP A 7 14.38 3.63 1.74
N VAL A 8 13.24 3.16 1.24
CA VAL A 8 12.02 3.03 2.06
C VAL A 8 12.21 2.14 3.29
N ARG A 9 13.17 1.22 3.27
CA ARG A 9 13.51 0.36 4.42
C ARG A 9 14.14 1.14 5.57
N GLU A 10 14.79 2.26 5.26
CA GLU A 10 15.39 3.18 6.21
C GLU A 10 14.39 4.29 6.59
N ALA A 11 13.30 3.87 7.27
CA ALA A 11 12.16 4.74 7.53
C ALA A 11 12.55 6.06 8.24
N ALA A 12 13.43 6.01 9.24
CA ALA A 12 13.86 7.20 9.98
C ALA A 12 14.56 8.21 9.05
N ALA A 13 15.56 7.76 8.28
CA ALA A 13 16.29 8.62 7.36
C ALA A 13 15.39 9.19 6.25
N THR A 14 14.45 8.37 5.74
CA THR A 14 13.48 8.81 4.73
C THR A 14 12.53 9.87 5.30
N LEU A 15 12.02 9.67 6.51
CA LEU A 15 11.12 10.61 7.18
C LEU A 15 11.84 11.92 7.52
N ASP A 16 13.09 11.88 7.97
CA ASP A 16 13.91 13.07 8.23
C ASP A 16 14.10 13.89 6.94
N ALA A 17 14.35 13.22 5.82
CA ALA A 17 14.49 13.89 4.53
C ALA A 17 13.16 14.49 4.03
N VAL A 18 12.04 13.80 4.26
CA VAL A 18 10.68 14.28 3.91
C VAL A 18 10.30 15.48 4.78
N ALA A 19 10.64 15.47 6.06
CA ALA A 19 10.34 16.55 7.00
C ALA A 19 10.97 17.90 6.63
N ALA A 20 11.99 17.90 5.77
CA ALA A 20 12.54 19.14 5.22
C ALA A 20 11.56 19.92 4.32
N GLY A 21 10.53 19.23 3.79
CA GLY A 21 9.55 19.84 2.88
C GLY A 21 8.09 19.57 3.23
N VAL A 22 7.81 18.72 4.22
CA VAL A 22 6.48 18.35 4.68
C VAL A 22 6.41 18.46 6.19
N ASP A 23 5.45 19.21 6.70
CA ASP A 23 5.19 19.30 8.15
C ASP A 23 4.48 18.02 8.63
N LEU A 24 5.23 17.07 9.17
CA LEU A 24 4.71 15.82 9.72
C LEU A 24 3.97 16.00 11.06
N SER A 25 4.03 17.18 11.69
CA SER A 25 3.23 17.50 12.87
C SER A 25 1.77 17.86 12.54
N ALA A 26 1.49 18.13 11.27
CA ALA A 26 0.14 18.32 10.73
C ALA A 26 -0.37 17.04 10.06
N PRO A 27 -1.70 16.86 9.93
CA PRO A 27 -2.26 15.72 9.22
C PRO A 27 -1.79 15.66 7.76
N VAL A 28 -1.29 14.50 7.36
CA VAL A 28 -0.80 14.22 5.99
C VAL A 28 -1.45 12.96 5.42
N CYS A 29 -1.32 12.75 4.13
CA CYS A 29 -1.68 11.50 3.49
C CYS A 29 -0.40 10.77 3.06
N LEU A 30 -0.15 9.60 3.65
CA LEU A 30 0.90 8.68 3.25
C LEU A 30 0.35 7.69 2.24
N LEU A 31 0.93 7.66 1.05
CA LEU A 31 0.59 6.70 0.00
C LEU A 31 1.74 5.72 -0.24
N MET A 32 1.49 4.43 -0.06
CA MET A 32 2.37 3.34 -0.46
C MET A 32 1.70 2.51 -1.57
N GLY A 33 1.86 2.96 -2.80
CA GLY A 33 1.29 2.33 -3.98
C GLY A 33 2.24 1.30 -4.59
N TYR A 34 1.78 0.06 -4.77
CA TYR A 34 2.55 -1.01 -5.43
C TYR A 34 3.95 -1.27 -4.82
N LEU A 35 4.09 -1.03 -3.53
CA LEU A 35 5.37 -1.16 -2.82
C LEU A 35 5.45 -2.46 -2.00
N LEU A 36 4.37 -2.80 -1.28
CA LEU A 36 4.44 -3.80 -0.22
C LEU A 36 4.59 -5.24 -0.74
N HIS A 37 4.30 -5.50 -2.00
CA HIS A 37 4.54 -6.82 -2.60
C HIS A 37 6.03 -7.18 -2.74
N PHE A 38 6.95 -6.24 -2.52
CA PHE A 38 8.39 -6.55 -2.43
C PHE A 38 8.85 -7.00 -1.03
N PHE A 39 7.95 -7.04 -0.06
CA PHE A 39 8.25 -7.39 1.33
C PHE A 39 7.45 -8.63 1.76
N ALA A 40 8.08 -9.51 2.55
CA ALA A 40 7.36 -10.56 3.24
C ALA A 40 6.29 -9.97 4.17
N PRO A 41 5.18 -10.69 4.48
CA PRO A 41 4.05 -10.13 5.24
C PRO A 41 4.44 -9.44 6.54
N ASP A 42 5.32 -10.05 7.34
CA ASP A 42 5.79 -9.46 8.61
C ASP A 42 6.63 -8.20 8.37
N ALA A 43 7.53 -8.23 7.39
CA ALA A 43 8.37 -7.08 7.05
C ALA A 43 7.53 -5.92 6.49
N ALA A 44 6.49 -6.21 5.70
CA ALA A 44 5.55 -5.19 5.20
C ALA A 44 4.80 -4.52 6.36
N ARG A 45 4.33 -5.32 7.32
CA ARG A 45 3.62 -4.84 8.51
C ARG A 45 4.51 -3.93 9.35
N ASP A 46 5.73 -4.36 9.63
CA ASP A 46 6.71 -3.58 10.39
C ASP A 46 7.12 -2.28 9.67
N LEU A 47 7.27 -2.35 8.35
CA LEU A 47 7.57 -1.18 7.54
C LEU A 47 6.47 -0.13 7.66
N VAL A 48 5.22 -0.52 7.41
CA VAL A 48 4.06 0.39 7.53
C VAL A 48 3.96 0.97 8.93
N ALA A 49 4.11 0.15 9.97
CA ALA A 49 4.02 0.60 11.36
C ALA A 49 5.05 1.69 11.69
N ARG A 50 6.29 1.59 11.17
CA ARG A 50 7.34 2.62 11.38
C ARG A 50 6.96 3.96 10.76
N TYR A 51 6.40 3.96 9.56
CA TYR A 51 5.97 5.19 8.91
C TYR A 51 4.73 5.78 9.60
N VAL A 52 3.75 4.95 9.94
CA VAL A 52 2.53 5.39 10.64
C VAL A 52 2.84 6.03 11.99
N ALA A 53 3.84 5.50 12.72
CA ALA A 53 4.24 6.06 14.02
C ALA A 53 4.75 7.51 13.95
N ALA A 54 5.14 8.00 12.79
CA ALA A 54 5.59 9.37 12.57
C ALA A 54 4.47 10.32 12.10
N LEU A 55 3.27 9.81 11.85
CA LEU A 55 2.16 10.62 11.34
C LEU A 55 1.36 11.27 12.48
N ALA A 56 1.00 12.52 12.28
CA ALA A 56 0.09 13.22 13.19
C ALA A 56 -1.31 12.59 13.20
N PRO A 57 -2.05 12.68 14.32
CA PRO A 57 -3.46 12.31 14.38
C PRO A 57 -4.28 12.98 13.28
N GLY A 58 -5.23 12.24 12.72
CA GLY A 58 -6.05 12.71 11.58
C GLY A 58 -5.40 12.54 10.22
N SER A 59 -4.19 11.97 10.15
CA SER A 59 -3.55 11.59 8.89
C SER A 59 -4.24 10.39 8.23
N TYR A 60 -3.96 10.18 6.96
CA TYR A 60 -4.46 9.03 6.21
C TYR A 60 -3.30 8.18 5.68
N LEU A 61 -3.52 6.87 5.74
CA LEU A 61 -2.67 5.86 5.11
C LEU A 61 -3.41 5.23 3.94
N VAL A 62 -2.81 5.27 2.76
CA VAL A 62 -3.34 4.64 1.54
C VAL A 62 -2.37 3.56 1.09
N LEU A 63 -2.85 2.33 1.01
CA LEU A 63 -2.06 1.20 0.56
C LEU A 63 -2.67 0.58 -0.69
N SER A 64 -1.82 0.10 -1.61
CA SER A 64 -2.24 -0.75 -2.72
C SER A 64 -1.19 -1.81 -3.04
N VAL A 65 -1.66 -3.00 -3.43
CA VAL A 65 -0.82 -4.09 -3.93
C VAL A 65 -1.49 -4.76 -5.13
N GLY A 66 -0.66 -5.29 -6.03
CA GLY A 66 -1.13 -6.23 -7.03
C GLY A 66 -1.38 -7.59 -6.39
N ARG A 67 -2.45 -8.25 -6.78
CA ARG A 67 -2.81 -9.61 -6.37
C ARG A 67 -3.22 -10.45 -7.56
N GLY A 68 -2.85 -11.70 -7.56
CA GLY A 68 -3.32 -12.67 -8.54
C GLY A 68 -3.94 -13.88 -7.84
N ASP A 69 -5.06 -14.37 -8.37
CA ASP A 69 -5.81 -15.51 -7.82
C ASP A 69 -5.62 -16.78 -8.63
N SER A 70 -4.74 -16.78 -9.64
CA SER A 70 -4.51 -17.91 -10.53
C SER A 70 -3.07 -18.41 -10.47
N ASP A 71 -2.87 -19.68 -10.82
CA ASP A 71 -1.54 -20.29 -11.03
C ASP A 71 -0.70 -19.49 -12.06
N ALA A 72 -1.36 -18.78 -12.97
CA ALA A 72 -0.71 -17.92 -13.95
C ALA A 72 -0.19 -16.63 -13.29
N ALA A 73 -0.90 -16.09 -12.29
CA ALA A 73 -0.45 -14.95 -11.51
C ALA A 73 0.73 -15.32 -10.62
N ASP A 74 0.70 -16.48 -9.95
CA ASP A 74 1.82 -16.97 -9.15
C ASP A 74 3.07 -17.21 -10.02
N LYS A 75 2.90 -17.67 -11.26
CA LYS A 75 3.97 -17.76 -12.25
C LYS A 75 4.44 -16.39 -12.73
N GLY A 76 3.52 -15.43 -12.89
CA GLY A 76 3.83 -14.03 -13.22
C GLY A 76 4.64 -13.35 -12.13
N PHE A 77 4.24 -13.49 -10.86
CA PHE A 77 5.01 -13.04 -9.71
C PHE A 77 6.36 -13.77 -9.60
N GLY A 78 6.39 -15.09 -9.86
CA GLY A 78 7.62 -15.87 -9.90
C GLY A 78 8.58 -15.44 -11.02
N SER A 79 8.07 -15.06 -12.19
CA SER A 79 8.87 -14.57 -13.33
C SER A 79 9.46 -13.19 -13.05
N TYR A 80 8.73 -12.33 -12.34
CA TYR A 80 9.25 -11.04 -11.88
C TYR A 80 10.39 -11.23 -10.86
N SER A 81 10.26 -12.23 -9.98
CA SER A 81 11.27 -12.60 -8.99
C SER A 81 12.55 -13.16 -9.61
N ALA A 82 12.49 -13.73 -10.81
CA ALA A 82 13.66 -14.25 -11.51
C ALA A 82 14.60 -13.14 -12.04
N GLY A 83 14.16 -11.88 -12.06
CA GLY A 83 14.89 -10.77 -12.67
C GLY A 83 15.66 -9.87 -11.71
N ALA A 84 15.17 -9.55 -10.50
CA ALA A 84 15.84 -8.62 -9.58
C ALA A 84 15.30 -8.56 -8.14
N ALA A 85 14.02 -8.83 -7.87
CA ALA A 85 13.45 -8.76 -6.54
C ALA A 85 12.37 -9.84 -6.33
N ARG A 86 12.36 -10.44 -5.13
CA ARG A 86 11.31 -11.38 -4.76
C ARG A 86 9.99 -10.60 -4.61
N VAL A 87 8.91 -11.13 -5.21
CA VAL A 87 7.57 -10.57 -5.12
C VAL A 87 6.68 -11.53 -4.33
N TYR A 88 5.88 -10.99 -3.44
CA TYR A 88 4.95 -11.72 -2.59
C TYR A 88 3.51 -11.43 -3.00
N ASN A 89 2.73 -12.49 -3.21
CA ASN A 89 1.30 -12.41 -3.50
C ASN A 89 0.52 -12.43 -2.17
N HIS A 90 0.24 -11.26 -1.62
CA HIS A 90 -0.45 -11.14 -0.34
C HIS A 90 -1.94 -11.50 -0.47
N SER A 91 -2.44 -12.33 0.44
CA SER A 91 -3.87 -12.55 0.59
C SER A 91 -4.58 -11.28 1.10
N VAL A 92 -5.91 -11.20 0.91
CA VAL A 92 -6.69 -10.05 1.42
C VAL A 92 -6.56 -9.89 2.94
N PRO A 93 -6.61 -10.96 3.77
CA PRO A 93 -6.38 -10.84 5.21
C PRO A 93 -4.97 -10.36 5.56
N GLU A 94 -3.93 -10.81 4.86
CA GLU A 94 -2.56 -10.33 5.07
C GLU A 94 -2.44 -8.85 4.73
N PHE A 95 -2.97 -8.43 3.59
CA PHE A 95 -2.98 -7.01 3.20
C PHE A 95 -3.75 -6.15 4.20
N ALA A 96 -4.92 -6.59 4.65
CA ALA A 96 -5.69 -5.88 5.67
C ALA A 96 -4.91 -5.74 6.99
N SER A 97 -4.08 -6.73 7.36
CA SER A 97 -3.26 -6.67 8.56
C SER A 97 -2.17 -5.59 8.53
N PHE A 98 -1.81 -5.06 7.35
CA PHE A 98 -0.81 -4.00 7.22
C PHE A 98 -1.27 -2.66 7.77
N PHE A 99 -2.58 -2.46 7.86
CA PHE A 99 -3.15 -1.26 8.50
C PHE A 99 -3.04 -1.28 10.04
N GLY A 100 -2.68 -2.42 10.63
CA GLY A 100 -2.54 -2.55 12.08
C GLY A 100 -3.82 -2.16 12.82
N PRO A 101 -3.72 -1.31 13.87
CA PRO A 101 -4.87 -0.88 14.65
C PRO A 101 -5.63 0.32 14.07
N LEU A 102 -5.27 0.80 12.88
CA LEU A 102 -5.90 1.97 12.28
C LEU A 102 -7.35 1.69 11.87
N GLU A 103 -8.18 2.71 11.93
CA GLU A 103 -9.56 2.62 11.47
C GLU A 103 -9.62 2.67 9.94
N LEU A 104 -10.09 1.56 9.33
CA LEU A 104 -10.31 1.50 7.90
C LEU A 104 -11.48 2.40 7.49
N VAL A 105 -11.24 3.26 6.51
CA VAL A 105 -12.29 4.07 5.89
C VAL A 105 -13.18 3.19 5.02
N PRO A 106 -14.53 3.25 5.12
CA PRO A 106 -15.41 2.51 4.22
C PRO A 106 -15.12 2.81 2.75
N PRO A 107 -15.09 1.82 1.88
CA PRO A 107 -15.58 0.44 2.03
C PRO A 107 -14.59 -0.57 2.66
N GLY A 108 -13.47 -0.15 3.19
CA GLY A 108 -12.45 -1.03 3.74
C GLY A 108 -11.44 -1.49 2.68
N VAL A 109 -11.01 -2.75 2.73
CA VAL A 109 -10.12 -3.34 1.72
C VAL A 109 -10.95 -3.94 0.59
N VAL A 110 -10.79 -3.40 -0.61
CA VAL A 110 -11.56 -3.79 -1.80
C VAL A 110 -10.68 -3.80 -3.05
N ASP A 111 -11.21 -4.34 -4.14
CA ASP A 111 -10.63 -4.12 -5.47
C ASP A 111 -10.67 -2.61 -5.80
N ALA A 112 -9.59 -2.09 -6.38
CA ALA A 112 -9.48 -0.66 -6.71
C ALA A 112 -10.63 -0.16 -7.62
N ARG A 113 -11.22 -1.04 -8.43
CA ARG A 113 -12.36 -0.74 -9.29
C ARG A 113 -13.66 -0.55 -8.50
N GLU A 114 -13.73 -1.09 -7.29
CA GLU A 114 -14.88 -1.01 -6.38
C GLU A 114 -14.75 0.12 -5.37
N TRP A 115 -13.61 0.84 -5.39
CA TRP A 115 -13.39 1.94 -4.48
C TRP A 115 -14.30 3.13 -4.82
N ARG A 116 -15.40 3.28 -4.05
CA ARG A 116 -16.36 4.39 -4.16
C ARG A 116 -16.75 4.73 -5.61
N PRO A 117 -17.33 3.80 -6.39
CA PRO A 117 -17.78 4.08 -7.74
C PRO A 117 -19.01 5.00 -7.70
N GLY A 118 -18.81 6.29 -7.45
CA GLY A 118 -19.91 7.28 -7.28
C GLY A 118 -20.18 8.14 -8.51
N TRP A 119 -19.47 7.94 -9.55
CA TRP A 119 -19.57 8.63 -10.84
C TRP A 119 -19.46 7.55 -11.93
N GLU A 120 -20.15 7.77 -12.99
CA GLU A 120 -20.35 6.86 -14.12
C GLU A 120 -19.29 5.77 -14.18
N GLN A 121 -19.68 4.52 -13.90
CA GLN A 121 -18.76 3.40 -13.97
C GLN A 121 -18.12 3.42 -15.35
N PRO A 122 -16.85 3.75 -15.47
CA PRO A 122 -16.20 3.61 -16.75
C PRO A 122 -15.97 2.13 -16.95
N LEU A 123 -16.67 1.58 -17.92
CA LEU A 123 -16.36 0.33 -18.55
C LEU A 123 -16.43 -0.91 -17.65
N HIS A 124 -17.32 -1.79 -17.99
CA HIS A 124 -17.21 -3.21 -17.72
C HIS A 124 -15.85 -3.69 -18.24
N LEU A 125 -14.82 -3.52 -17.43
CA LEU A 125 -13.54 -4.13 -17.70
C LEU A 125 -13.72 -5.62 -17.49
N PRO A 126 -13.33 -6.46 -18.46
CA PRO A 126 -13.40 -7.90 -18.30
C PRO A 126 -12.63 -8.34 -17.07
N PRO A 127 -13.00 -9.47 -16.44
CA PRO A 127 -12.19 -10.08 -15.41
C PRO A 127 -10.74 -10.19 -15.92
N ARG A 128 -9.81 -9.62 -15.19
CA ARG A 128 -8.38 -9.79 -15.49
C ARG A 128 -7.80 -10.78 -14.49
N ASP A 129 -6.81 -11.55 -14.92
CA ASP A 129 -6.03 -12.46 -14.07
C ASP A 129 -5.14 -11.72 -13.04
N GLY A 130 -5.45 -10.49 -12.72
CA GLY A 130 -4.77 -9.68 -11.72
C GLY A 130 -5.70 -8.61 -11.18
N GLN A 131 -5.75 -8.50 -9.87
CA GLN A 131 -6.49 -7.49 -9.15
C GLN A 131 -5.52 -6.51 -8.51
N VAL A 132 -5.96 -5.27 -8.33
CA VAL A 132 -5.32 -4.31 -7.45
C VAL A 132 -6.22 -4.17 -6.24
N ILE A 133 -5.77 -4.65 -5.09
CA ILE A 133 -6.47 -4.39 -3.84
C ILE A 133 -5.95 -3.11 -3.20
N VAL A 134 -6.88 -2.34 -2.66
CA VAL A 134 -6.61 -1.05 -2.02
C VAL A 134 -7.33 -0.94 -0.70
N GLY A 135 -6.80 -0.11 0.16
CA GLY A 135 -7.46 0.31 1.38
C GLY A 135 -6.97 1.67 1.83
N VAL A 136 -7.79 2.35 2.58
CA VAL A 136 -7.46 3.61 3.25
C VAL A 136 -7.78 3.48 4.72
N ALA A 137 -6.88 3.95 5.57
CA ALA A 137 -7.12 4.02 7.00
C ALA A 137 -6.78 5.41 7.54
N ARG A 138 -7.34 5.75 8.70
CA ARG A 138 -7.11 7.02 9.39
C ARG A 138 -6.37 6.78 10.69
N THR A 139 -5.40 7.66 10.98
CA THR A 139 -4.77 7.74 12.31
C THR A 139 -5.72 8.42 13.30
N GLY A 140 -5.73 7.93 14.52
CA GLY A 140 -6.54 8.48 15.62
C GLY A 140 -6.06 9.86 16.09
#